data_8372d3bd48d2d098761376ff3b81e653
#
_entry.id   8372d3bd48d2d098761376ff3b81e653
#
_cell.length_a   1.000
_cell.length_b   1.000
_cell.length_c   1.000
_cell.angle_alpha   90.00
_cell.angle_beta   90.00
_cell.angle_gamma   90.00
#
_symmetry.space_group_name_H-M   'P 1'
#
loop_
_entity.id
_entity.type
_entity.pdbx_description
1 polymer ?
#
loop_
_entity_poly.entity_id
_entity_poly.type
_entity_poly.pdbx_seq_one_letter_code
_entity_poly.pdbx_strand_id
1 'polypeptide(L)'
;MNPYLKQYQRTEVETATPEKVLILLYDGAIQFLNKAIVAIDEKNHQETYNNIVGAERILLEFMNTIDFEQGGDFAVRLNALYQYFYNRLVEANMKKDKEIVQEVLKFLVDLRLTWKQAMNIVQQESQPQTNNAGGDTYVANDEDYDDDDEEYEDDDEDDENGDSYEG
;
A
#
# COMPACT_ATOMS: atom_id res chain seq x y z
N MET A 1 4.97 -10.23 18.98
CA MET A 1 4.84 -10.01 17.52
C MET A 1 5.18 -11.30 16.82
N ASN A 2 4.27 -11.84 16.01
CA ASN A 2 4.37 -13.18 15.41
C ASN A 2 5.56 -13.24 14.42
N PRO A 3 6.53 -14.17 14.59
CA PRO A 3 7.70 -14.27 13.72
C PRO A 3 7.35 -14.57 12.25
N TYR A 4 6.24 -15.25 11.99
CA TYR A 4 5.75 -15.52 10.64
C TYR A 4 5.27 -14.26 9.93
N LEU A 5 4.70 -13.30 10.66
CA LEU A 5 4.31 -11.99 10.10
C LEU A 5 5.53 -11.15 9.70
N LYS A 6 6.60 -11.17 10.49
CA LYS A 6 7.88 -10.51 10.15
C LYS A 6 8.53 -11.14 8.91
N GLN A 7 8.51 -12.47 8.83
CA GLN A 7 9.07 -13.18 7.70
C GLN A 7 8.26 -12.91 6.41
N TYR A 8 6.92 -12.90 6.51
CA TYR A 8 6.05 -12.57 5.38
C TYR A 8 6.30 -11.13 4.87
N GLN A 9 6.35 -10.15 5.77
CA GLN A 9 6.64 -8.76 5.42
C GLN A 9 8.03 -8.60 4.78
N ARG A 10 9.03 -9.33 5.28
CA ARG A 10 10.38 -9.31 4.72
C ARG A 10 10.42 -9.90 3.31
N THR A 11 9.79 -11.05 3.08
CA THR A 11 9.70 -11.68 1.77
C THR A 11 8.93 -10.80 0.78
N GLU A 12 7.89 -10.09 1.24
CA GLU A 12 7.10 -9.19 0.42
C GLU A 12 7.92 -7.98 -0.06
N VAL A 13 8.83 -7.47 0.75
CA VAL A 13 9.75 -6.38 0.37
C VAL A 13 10.85 -6.88 -0.56
N GLU A 14 11.42 -8.06 -0.29
CA GLU A 14 12.51 -8.64 -1.11
C GLU A 14 12.08 -8.97 -2.55
N THR A 15 10.79 -9.20 -2.79
CA THR A 15 10.21 -9.51 -4.12
C THR A 15 9.37 -8.38 -4.71
N ALA A 16 9.31 -7.24 -4.04
CA ALA A 16 8.51 -6.10 -4.49
C ALA A 16 9.14 -5.39 -5.69
N THR A 17 8.30 -4.94 -6.63
CA THR A 17 8.75 -4.04 -7.69
C THR A 17 9.18 -2.69 -7.11
N PRO A 18 10.03 -1.91 -7.82
CA PRO A 18 10.44 -0.57 -7.36
C PRO A 18 9.25 0.34 -6.99
N GLU A 19 8.16 0.27 -7.77
CA GLU A 19 6.94 1.03 -7.54
C GLU A 19 6.26 0.61 -6.22
N LYS A 20 6.22 -0.70 -5.95
CA LYS A 20 5.66 -1.22 -4.70
C LYS A 20 6.52 -0.80 -3.50
N VAL A 21 7.86 -0.84 -3.64
CA VAL A 21 8.80 -0.37 -2.60
C VAL A 21 8.56 1.10 -2.30
N LEU A 22 8.38 1.94 -3.33
CA LEU A 22 8.08 3.37 -3.16
C LEU A 22 6.83 3.58 -2.29
N ILE A 23 5.74 2.88 -2.59
CA ILE A 23 4.48 2.99 -1.81
C ILE A 23 4.68 2.49 -0.38
N LEU A 24 5.42 1.39 -0.16
CA LEU A 24 5.73 0.88 1.18
C LEU A 24 6.55 1.87 2.01
N LEU A 25 7.47 2.60 1.40
CA LEU A 25 8.22 3.66 2.06
C LEU A 25 7.30 4.83 2.47
N TYR A 26 6.39 5.27 1.60
CA TYR A 26 5.38 6.26 1.99
C TYR A 26 4.51 5.77 3.15
N ASP A 27 4.05 4.51 3.12
CA ASP A 27 3.27 3.91 4.21
C ASP A 27 4.06 3.90 5.52
N GLY A 28 5.34 3.57 5.46
CA GLY A 28 6.23 3.61 6.61
C GLY A 28 6.39 5.01 7.20
N ALA A 29 6.64 6.02 6.36
CA ALA A 29 6.75 7.42 6.80
C ALA A 29 5.45 7.92 7.44
N ILE A 30 4.30 7.67 6.81
CA ILE A 30 2.97 8.00 7.32
C ILE A 30 2.72 7.32 8.67
N GLN A 31 3.10 6.04 8.82
CA GLN A 31 2.95 5.33 10.08
C GLN A 31 3.81 5.93 11.19
N PHE A 32 5.06 6.30 10.90
CA PHE A 32 5.94 6.98 11.85
C PHE A 32 5.36 8.32 12.30
N LEU A 33 4.86 9.15 11.38
CA LEU A 33 4.29 10.45 11.74
C LEU A 33 3.00 10.31 12.56
N ASN A 34 2.14 9.35 12.27
CA ASN A 34 0.96 9.07 13.10
C ASN A 34 1.36 8.66 14.53
N LYS A 35 2.38 7.82 14.69
CA LYS A 35 2.91 7.45 16.02
C LYS A 35 3.55 8.65 16.74
N ALA A 36 4.24 9.52 15.99
CA ALA A 36 4.81 10.74 16.56
C ALA A 36 3.72 11.67 17.12
N ILE A 37 2.60 11.82 16.42
CA ILE A 37 1.45 12.63 16.88
C ILE A 37 0.90 12.09 18.20
N VAL A 38 0.69 10.78 18.30
CA VAL A 38 0.23 10.14 19.55
C VAL A 38 1.23 10.35 20.67
N ALA A 39 2.52 10.14 20.40
CA ALA A 39 3.59 10.33 21.39
C ALA A 39 3.70 11.78 21.88
N ILE A 40 3.43 12.79 21.02
CA ILE A 40 3.38 14.20 21.41
C ILE A 40 2.20 14.42 22.38
N ASP A 41 1.01 13.89 22.07
CA ASP A 41 -0.16 14.03 22.93
C ASP A 41 0.05 13.37 24.31
N GLU A 42 0.74 12.24 24.33
CA GLU A 42 1.14 11.53 25.55
C GLU A 42 2.34 12.16 26.28
N LYS A 43 2.94 13.22 25.72
CA LYS A 43 4.18 13.86 26.22
C LYS A 43 5.36 12.89 26.32
N ASN A 44 5.36 11.84 25.52
CA ASN A 44 6.46 10.88 25.45
C ASN A 44 7.53 11.38 24.48
N HIS A 45 8.46 12.16 24.99
CA HIS A 45 9.50 12.81 24.19
C HIS A 45 10.43 11.83 23.48
N GLN A 46 10.71 10.68 24.09
CA GLN A 46 11.57 9.65 23.47
C GLN A 46 10.90 9.01 22.27
N GLU A 47 9.64 8.59 22.41
CA GLU A 47 8.87 8.03 21.29
C GLU A 47 8.60 9.07 20.20
N THR A 48 8.34 10.33 20.56
CA THR A 48 8.24 11.43 19.62
C THR A 48 9.50 11.54 18.77
N TYR A 49 10.66 11.58 19.43
CA TYR A 49 11.96 11.67 18.75
C TYR A 49 12.18 10.47 17.82
N ASN A 50 12.01 9.26 18.33
CA ASN A 50 12.26 8.04 17.57
C ASN A 50 11.39 7.95 16.31
N ASN A 51 10.13 8.31 16.42
CA ASN A 51 9.18 8.24 15.31
C ASN A 51 9.44 9.35 14.27
N ILE A 52 9.72 10.59 14.69
CA ILE A 52 10.08 11.65 13.74
C ILE A 52 11.36 11.28 12.97
N VAL A 53 12.41 10.81 13.68
CA VAL A 53 13.66 10.35 13.03
C VAL A 53 13.41 9.18 12.09
N GLY A 54 12.47 8.29 12.41
CA GLY A 54 12.05 7.22 11.49
C GLY A 54 11.53 7.77 10.16
N ALA A 55 10.69 8.79 10.19
CA ALA A 55 10.17 9.45 8.99
C ALA A 55 11.27 10.24 8.24
N GLU A 56 12.14 10.96 8.99
CA GLU A 56 13.29 11.68 8.40
C GLU A 56 14.21 10.75 7.60
N ARG A 57 14.48 9.54 8.09
CA ARG A 57 15.30 8.54 7.38
C ARG A 57 14.67 8.10 6.07
N ILE A 58 13.36 7.96 6.02
CA ILE A 58 12.66 7.63 4.78
C ILE A 58 12.73 8.79 3.77
N LEU A 59 12.60 10.04 4.24
CA LEU A 59 12.78 11.21 3.38
C LEU A 59 14.20 11.30 2.80
N LEU A 60 15.23 10.97 3.59
CA LEU A 60 16.60 10.86 3.10
C LEU A 60 16.74 9.77 2.04
N GLU A 61 16.09 8.62 2.23
CA GLU A 61 16.09 7.55 1.24
C GLU A 61 15.44 8.00 -0.06
N PHE A 62 14.31 8.68 -0.01
CA PHE A 62 13.71 9.26 -1.20
C PHE A 62 14.66 10.20 -1.94
N MET A 63 15.33 11.11 -1.24
CA MET A 63 16.28 12.04 -1.86
C MET A 63 17.49 11.33 -2.47
N ASN A 64 17.98 10.25 -1.83
CA ASN A 64 19.12 9.48 -2.30
C ASN A 64 18.81 8.61 -3.54
N THR A 65 17.56 8.25 -3.73
CA THR A 65 17.11 7.37 -4.82
C THR A 65 16.57 8.13 -6.04
N ILE A 66 16.48 9.45 -5.98
CA ILE A 66 16.02 10.26 -7.12
C ILE A 66 17.03 10.18 -8.28
N ASP A 67 16.53 9.81 -9.45
CA ASP A 67 17.28 9.88 -10.69
C ASP A 67 17.07 11.25 -11.35
N PHE A 68 18.10 12.11 -11.24
CA PHE A 68 18.07 13.46 -11.82
C PHE A 68 18.25 13.47 -13.33
N GLU A 69 18.91 12.46 -13.89
CA GLU A 69 19.15 12.38 -15.34
C GLU A 69 17.84 12.05 -16.08
N GLN A 70 17.08 11.07 -15.56
CA GLN A 70 15.81 10.70 -16.15
C GLN A 70 14.67 11.66 -15.75
N GLY A 71 14.67 12.12 -14.51
CA GLY A 71 13.58 12.95 -13.97
C GLY A 71 13.68 14.43 -14.27
N GLY A 72 14.86 14.93 -14.69
CA GLY A 72 15.07 16.33 -15.07
C GLY A 72 14.51 17.34 -14.05
N ASP A 73 13.81 18.36 -14.55
CA ASP A 73 13.21 19.42 -13.71
C ASP A 73 12.21 18.89 -12.68
N PHE A 74 11.51 17.80 -12.98
CA PHE A 74 10.59 17.17 -12.04
C PHE A 74 11.33 16.60 -10.83
N ALA A 75 12.43 15.87 -11.08
CA ALA A 75 13.28 15.32 -10.03
C ALA A 75 13.86 16.40 -9.11
N VAL A 76 14.28 17.54 -9.68
CA VAL A 76 14.78 18.69 -8.92
C VAL A 76 13.71 19.24 -7.98
N ARG A 77 12.48 19.43 -8.48
CA ARG A 77 11.37 19.95 -7.68
C ARG A 77 10.94 18.96 -6.59
N LEU A 78 10.91 17.66 -6.92
CA LEU A 78 10.57 16.61 -5.96
C LEU A 78 11.60 16.53 -4.84
N ASN A 79 12.89 16.61 -5.17
CA ASN A 79 13.97 16.65 -4.19
C ASN A 79 13.85 17.87 -3.26
N ALA A 80 13.57 19.04 -3.81
CA ALA A 80 13.36 20.26 -3.02
C ALA A 80 12.16 20.13 -2.06
N LEU A 81 11.11 19.44 -2.48
CA LEU A 81 9.94 19.17 -1.66
C LEU A 81 10.28 18.22 -0.48
N TYR A 82 11.01 17.13 -0.74
CA TYR A 82 11.46 16.23 0.32
C TYR A 82 12.43 16.91 1.30
N GLN A 83 13.32 17.78 0.79
CA GLN A 83 14.20 18.58 1.63
C GLN A 83 13.40 19.55 2.53
N TYR A 84 12.33 20.15 2.01
CA TYR A 84 11.41 20.97 2.80
C TYR A 84 10.78 20.16 3.92
N PHE A 85 10.22 18.98 3.63
CA PHE A 85 9.61 18.11 4.65
C PHE A 85 10.62 17.67 5.71
N TYR A 86 11.82 17.30 5.30
CA TYR A 86 12.90 16.95 6.23
C TYR A 86 13.17 18.10 7.21
N ASN A 87 13.36 19.31 6.71
CA ASN A 87 13.62 20.47 7.55
C ASN A 87 12.45 20.78 8.50
N ARG A 88 11.20 20.61 8.02
CA ARG A 88 10.01 20.76 8.85
C ARG A 88 9.95 19.72 9.97
N LEU A 89 10.32 18.47 9.70
CA LEU A 89 10.36 17.41 10.72
C LEU A 89 11.47 17.66 11.76
N VAL A 90 12.64 18.14 11.34
CA VAL A 90 13.69 18.58 12.29
C VAL A 90 13.18 19.68 13.21
N GLU A 91 12.48 20.67 12.67
CA GLU A 91 11.84 21.73 13.46
C GLU A 91 10.79 21.16 14.42
N ALA A 92 9.89 20.30 13.92
CA ALA A 92 8.87 19.63 14.72
C ALA A 92 9.49 18.83 15.87
N ASN A 93 10.60 18.15 15.60
CA ASN A 93 11.29 17.35 16.60
C ASN A 93 11.91 18.21 17.72
N MET A 94 12.49 19.35 17.38
CA MET A 94 13.03 20.28 18.37
C MET A 94 11.95 20.89 19.26
N LYS A 95 10.83 21.31 18.65
CA LYS A 95 9.74 22.01 19.34
C LYS A 95 8.70 21.06 19.95
N LYS A 96 8.70 19.77 19.54
CA LYS A 96 7.63 18.79 19.80
C LYS A 96 6.26 19.29 19.28
N ASP A 97 6.33 19.93 18.11
CA ASP A 97 5.20 20.62 17.51
C ASP A 97 4.36 19.65 16.66
N LYS A 98 3.17 19.36 17.15
CA LYS A 98 2.22 18.45 16.51
C LYS A 98 1.69 18.99 15.19
N GLU A 99 1.48 20.29 15.07
CA GLU A 99 0.90 20.91 13.88
C GLU A 99 1.85 20.77 12.68
N ILE A 100 3.15 20.94 12.91
CA ILE A 100 4.17 20.72 11.89
C ILE A 100 4.20 19.24 11.45
N VAL A 101 4.09 18.29 12.37
CA VAL A 101 4.03 16.87 12.04
C VAL A 101 2.79 16.57 11.17
N GLN A 102 1.64 17.14 11.51
CA GLN A 102 0.39 16.99 10.76
C GLN A 102 0.46 17.61 9.36
N GLU A 103 1.13 18.77 9.24
CA GLU A 103 1.38 19.40 7.94
C GLU A 103 2.12 18.43 7.00
N VAL A 104 3.27 17.89 7.44
CA VAL A 104 4.07 16.97 6.63
C VAL A 104 3.33 15.67 6.36
N LEU A 105 2.63 15.13 7.35
CA LEU A 105 1.79 13.92 7.20
C LEU A 105 0.78 14.07 6.06
N LYS A 106 0.07 15.20 6.03
CA LYS A 106 -0.92 15.48 4.98
C LYS A 106 -0.28 15.47 3.59
N PHE A 107 0.84 16.14 3.40
CA PHE A 107 1.56 16.15 2.13
C PHE A 107 2.02 14.74 1.71
N LEU A 108 2.53 13.93 2.64
CA LEU A 108 2.96 12.56 2.33
C LEU A 108 1.78 11.66 1.92
N VAL A 109 0.62 11.82 2.56
CA VAL A 109 -0.61 11.11 2.16
C VAL A 109 -1.04 11.50 0.75
N ASP A 110 -1.04 12.79 0.42
CA ASP A 110 -1.42 13.29 -0.91
C ASP A 110 -0.44 12.81 -1.99
N LEU A 111 0.87 12.85 -1.73
CA LEU A 111 1.90 12.33 -2.65
C LEU A 111 1.76 10.83 -2.87
N ARG A 112 1.52 10.05 -1.81
CA ARG A 112 1.28 8.61 -1.92
C ARG A 112 0.10 8.27 -2.84
N LEU A 113 -1.00 9.02 -2.70
CA LEU A 113 -2.16 8.87 -3.57
C LEU A 113 -1.83 9.22 -5.01
N THR A 114 -1.11 10.32 -5.22
CA THR A 114 -0.66 10.75 -6.56
C THR A 114 0.21 9.69 -7.23
N TRP A 115 1.17 9.11 -6.51
CA TRP A 115 2.00 8.03 -7.03
C TRP A 115 1.19 6.79 -7.40
N LYS A 116 0.23 6.37 -6.55
CA LYS A 116 -0.65 5.25 -6.88
C LYS A 116 -1.46 5.49 -8.13
N GLN A 117 -1.99 6.70 -8.32
CA GLN A 117 -2.75 7.06 -9.51
C GLN A 117 -1.85 7.03 -10.75
N ALA A 118 -0.65 7.61 -10.69
CA ALA A 118 0.31 7.60 -11.80
C ALA A 118 0.68 6.17 -12.21
N MET A 119 0.96 5.29 -11.26
CA MET A 119 1.29 3.88 -11.52
C MET A 119 0.14 3.14 -12.19
N ASN A 120 -1.10 3.38 -11.75
CA ASN A 120 -2.29 2.76 -12.37
C ASN A 120 -2.47 3.19 -13.82
N ILE A 121 -2.23 4.47 -14.15
CA ILE A 121 -2.31 4.98 -15.52
C ILE A 121 -1.29 4.26 -16.41
N VAL A 122 -0.03 4.20 -15.97
CA VAL A 122 1.04 3.52 -16.72
C VAL A 122 0.73 2.04 -16.95
N GLN A 123 0.17 1.35 -15.97
CA GLN A 123 -0.22 -0.05 -16.10
C GLN A 123 -1.37 -0.24 -17.11
N GLN A 124 -2.35 0.66 -17.13
CA GLN A 124 -3.46 0.62 -18.08
C GLN A 124 -2.99 0.89 -19.52
N GLU A 125 -2.08 1.84 -19.72
CA GLU A 125 -1.50 2.15 -21.01
C GLU A 125 -0.58 1.02 -21.54
N SER A 126 0.02 0.24 -20.65
CA SER A 126 0.90 -0.88 -20.98
C SER A 126 0.15 -2.17 -21.35
N GLN A 127 -1.18 -2.25 -21.14
CA GLN A 127 -1.98 -3.37 -21.59
C GLN A 127 -2.33 -3.14 -23.07
N PRO A 128 -2.00 -4.08 -23.99
CA PRO A 128 -2.40 -3.95 -25.37
C PRO A 128 -3.94 -3.93 -25.43
N GLN A 129 -4.49 -2.83 -25.95
CA GLN A 129 -5.91 -2.78 -26.33
C GLN A 129 -6.12 -3.87 -27.37
N THR A 130 -6.71 -4.98 -26.97
CA THR A 130 -7.31 -5.89 -27.92
C THR A 130 -8.50 -5.16 -28.54
N ASN A 131 -8.20 -4.38 -29.59
CA ASN A 131 -9.22 -3.87 -30.47
C ASN A 131 -9.93 -5.06 -31.10
N ASN A 132 -11.06 -5.41 -30.53
CA ASN A 132 -12.04 -6.29 -31.17
C ASN A 132 -12.75 -5.46 -32.25
N ALA A 133 -12.01 -5.18 -33.32
CA ALA A 133 -12.56 -4.67 -34.59
C ALA A 133 -12.60 -5.84 -35.57
N GLY A 134 -13.71 -6.52 -35.60
CA GLY A 134 -13.96 -7.61 -36.52
C GLY A 134 -15.40 -8.04 -36.40
N GLY A 135 -16.27 -7.19 -36.96
CA GLY A 135 -17.61 -7.62 -37.29
C GLY A 135 -17.51 -8.65 -38.41
N ASP A 136 -18.16 -9.77 -38.23
CA ASP A 136 -18.83 -10.46 -39.33
C ASP A 136 -19.99 -11.25 -38.78
N THR A 137 -21.12 -10.85 -39.29
CA THR A 137 -22.43 -11.40 -39.17
C THR A 137 -22.44 -12.81 -39.78
N TYR A 138 -22.75 -13.82 -39.00
CA TYR A 138 -23.34 -15.05 -39.51
C TYR A 138 -24.57 -15.40 -38.70
N VAL A 139 -25.71 -15.26 -39.41
CA VAL A 139 -27.01 -15.80 -39.05
C VAL A 139 -27.01 -17.25 -39.52
N ALA A 140 -27.25 -18.19 -38.66
CA ALA A 140 -27.84 -19.52 -38.99
C ALA A 140 -28.31 -20.17 -37.69
N ASN A 141 -29.60 -20.16 -37.53
CA ASN A 141 -30.56 -21.27 -37.46
C ASN A 141 -30.48 -22.20 -36.25
N ASP A 142 -31.60 -22.14 -35.57
CA ASP A 142 -32.35 -23.16 -34.85
C ASP A 142 -31.84 -24.59 -35.01
N GLU A 143 -31.69 -25.26 -33.89
CA GLU A 143 -32.24 -26.59 -33.66
C GLU A 143 -32.22 -26.92 -32.14
N ASP A 144 -33.40 -27.30 -31.71
CA ASP A 144 -33.78 -27.85 -30.40
C ASP A 144 -32.89 -29.01 -29.97
N TYR A 145 -32.59 -29.10 -28.68
CA TYR A 145 -32.59 -30.39 -27.99
C TYR A 145 -32.99 -30.21 -26.52
N ASP A 146 -33.92 -31.05 -26.19
CA ASP A 146 -34.68 -31.30 -24.98
C ASP A 146 -33.82 -31.54 -23.71
N ASP A 147 -34.47 -31.16 -22.60
CA ASP A 147 -34.64 -31.82 -21.33
C ASP A 147 -33.68 -32.98 -21.01
N ASP A 148 -33.06 -32.87 -19.85
CA ASP A 148 -33.10 -33.96 -18.87
C ASP A 148 -32.84 -33.45 -17.46
N ASP A 149 -33.90 -33.53 -16.66
CA ASP A 149 -33.93 -33.46 -15.22
C ASP A 149 -33.05 -34.56 -14.60
N GLU A 150 -32.11 -34.23 -13.76
CA GLU A 150 -31.67 -35.16 -12.74
C GLU A 150 -31.67 -34.48 -11.37
N GLU A 151 -32.70 -34.84 -10.63
CA GLU A 151 -32.80 -34.74 -9.14
C GLU A 151 -31.64 -35.53 -8.51
N TYR A 152 -30.95 -34.91 -7.58
CA TYR A 152 -30.22 -35.65 -6.54
C TYR A 152 -30.80 -35.35 -5.21
N GLU A 153 -31.34 -36.42 -4.63
CA GLU A 153 -31.94 -36.50 -3.31
C GLU A 153 -30.93 -36.25 -2.18
N ASP A 154 -31.44 -35.61 -1.15
CA ASP A 154 -30.89 -35.51 0.19
C ASP A 154 -30.74 -36.90 0.80
N ASP A 155 -29.58 -37.17 1.38
CA ASP A 155 -29.48 -38.20 2.40
C ASP A 155 -28.87 -37.59 3.67
N ASP A 156 -29.76 -37.31 4.61
CA ASP A 156 -29.49 -37.14 6.02
C ASP A 156 -29.07 -38.49 6.61
N GLU A 157 -27.88 -38.56 7.20
CA GLU A 157 -27.63 -39.57 8.23
C GLU A 157 -26.99 -38.96 9.47
N ASP A 158 -27.83 -38.87 10.50
CA ASP A 158 -27.49 -38.74 11.91
C ASP A 158 -26.56 -39.86 12.35
N ASP A 159 -25.50 -39.55 13.08
CA ASP A 159 -24.93 -40.49 14.03
C ASP A 159 -24.48 -39.76 15.30
N GLU A 160 -25.36 -39.83 16.28
CA GLU A 160 -25.04 -39.71 17.69
C GLU A 160 -24.10 -40.86 18.09
N ASN A 161 -23.01 -40.54 18.73
CA ASN A 161 -22.52 -41.42 19.80
C ASN A 161 -21.64 -40.63 20.78
N GLY A 162 -22.22 -40.52 21.96
CA GLY A 162 -21.55 -40.15 23.18
C GLY A 162 -20.51 -41.16 23.61
N ASP A 163 -19.51 -40.65 24.28
CA ASP A 163 -18.92 -41.40 25.42
C ASP A 163 -18.22 -40.43 26.37
N SER A 164 -18.73 -40.43 27.57
CA SER A 164 -18.17 -39.88 28.79
C SER A 164 -16.99 -40.75 29.25
N TYR A 165 -15.88 -40.10 29.62
CA TYR A 165 -15.01 -40.68 30.67
C TYR A 165 -14.52 -39.62 31.63
N GLU A 166 -14.95 -39.75 32.86
CA GLU A 166 -14.35 -39.23 34.08
C GLU A 166 -12.99 -39.91 34.34
N GLY A 167 -12.05 -39.14 34.92
CA GLY A 167 -10.80 -39.64 35.42
C GLY A 167 -9.87 -38.47 35.82
#